data_ef54c6d050a44800f8e281f296e9536e
#
_entry.id   ef54c6d050a44800f8e281f296e9536e
#
_cell.length_a   1.000
_cell.length_b   1.000
_cell.length_c   1.000
_cell.angle_alpha   90.00
_cell.angle_beta   90.00
_cell.angle_gamma   90.00
#
_symmetry.space_group_name_H-M   'P 1'
#
loop_
_entity.id
_entity.type
_entity.pdbx_description
1 polymer ?
#
loop_
_entity_poly.entity_id
_entity_poly.type
_entity_poly.pdbx_seq_one_letter_code
_entity_poly.pdbx_strand_id
1 'polypeptide(L)'
;VRLAATKRLTEALWLDNEPQAWAVSLLLTQILDHHVSVQEFAIHQLEQACRDPVMAQCAMQQGPPIELLARNTLFALLGLAEERGLTAMQHAGLLGPLAQVWYAREHIAYVARAEASLMKPSELPPHLYGQLARTPKGCAYLVELNVLPEWHDVLVSHACEAYDISLVARVKAALWACGHIGASNHGVDVLASHGLLNGLFGASQ
;
A
#
# COMPACT_ATOMS: atom_id res chain seq x y z
N VAL A 1 -25.07 17.84 -15.94
CA VAL A 1 -24.82 18.80 -14.83
C VAL A 1 -23.90 18.20 -13.80
N ARG A 2 -24.20 17.01 -13.21
CA ARG A 2 -23.39 16.40 -12.12
C ARG A 2 -21.94 16.16 -12.53
N LEU A 3 -21.69 15.48 -13.67
CA LEU A 3 -20.33 15.24 -14.15
C LEU A 3 -19.56 16.54 -14.39
N ALA A 4 -20.22 17.60 -14.89
CA ALA A 4 -19.59 18.90 -15.04
C ALA A 4 -19.20 19.54 -13.69
N ALA A 5 -20.06 19.38 -12.68
CA ALA A 5 -19.75 19.82 -11.32
C ALA A 5 -18.56 19.05 -10.74
N THR A 6 -18.54 17.71 -10.92
CA THR A 6 -17.42 16.87 -10.47
C THR A 6 -16.11 17.26 -11.16
N LYS A 7 -16.14 17.60 -12.45
CA LYS A 7 -14.97 18.13 -13.17
C LYS A 7 -14.45 19.44 -12.57
N ARG A 8 -15.34 20.32 -12.12
CA ARG A 8 -14.94 21.57 -11.44
C ARG A 8 -14.31 21.32 -10.08
N LEU A 9 -14.72 20.28 -9.36
CA LEU A 9 -14.08 19.91 -8.09
C LEU A 9 -12.62 19.51 -8.27
N THR A 10 -12.26 18.90 -9.40
CA THR A 10 -10.86 18.51 -9.64
C THR A 10 -9.94 19.71 -9.85
N GLU A 11 -10.45 20.83 -10.37
CA GLU A 11 -9.72 22.08 -10.49
C GLU A 11 -9.46 22.72 -9.12
N ALA A 12 -10.29 22.38 -8.12
CA ALA A 12 -10.21 22.90 -6.76
C ALA A 12 -9.47 21.96 -5.79
N LEU A 13 -8.93 20.84 -6.25
CA LEU A 13 -8.18 19.91 -5.38
C LEU A 13 -6.91 20.53 -4.81
N TRP A 14 -6.28 21.41 -5.55
CA TRP A 14 -5.06 22.11 -5.17
C TRP A 14 -5.28 23.61 -5.17
N LEU A 15 -4.89 24.28 -4.11
CA LEU A 15 -4.81 25.73 -4.03
C LEU A 15 -3.46 26.09 -3.37
N ASP A 16 -2.69 26.94 -4.00
CA ASP A 16 -1.38 27.38 -3.51
C ASP A 16 -0.42 26.21 -3.16
N ASN A 17 -0.47 25.12 -3.93
CA ASN A 17 0.24 23.86 -3.71
C ASN A 17 -0.18 23.09 -2.44
N GLU A 18 -1.34 23.39 -1.88
CA GLU A 18 -1.90 22.66 -0.75
C GLU A 18 -3.19 21.91 -1.16
N PRO A 19 -3.38 20.65 -0.70
CA PRO A 19 -4.59 19.91 -0.98
C PRO A 19 -5.78 20.51 -0.23
N GLN A 20 -6.89 20.68 -0.94
CA GLN A 20 -8.11 21.24 -0.36
C GLN A 20 -9.01 20.15 0.21
N ALA A 21 -8.98 19.96 1.52
CA ALA A 21 -9.71 18.91 2.24
C ALA A 21 -11.22 18.88 1.90
N TRP A 22 -11.85 20.05 1.74
CA TRP A 22 -13.27 20.15 1.36
C TRP A 22 -13.55 19.61 -0.05
N ALA A 23 -12.66 19.87 -1.03
CA ALA A 23 -12.81 19.38 -2.38
C ALA A 23 -12.58 17.86 -2.46
N VAL A 24 -11.58 17.35 -1.72
CA VAL A 24 -11.33 15.92 -1.54
C VAL A 24 -12.55 15.23 -0.92
N SER A 25 -13.10 15.78 0.17
CA SER A 25 -14.29 15.24 0.84
C SER A 25 -15.50 15.18 -0.10
N LEU A 26 -15.73 16.23 -0.90
CA LEU A 26 -16.81 16.24 -1.89
C LEU A 26 -16.58 15.20 -3.00
N LEU A 27 -15.34 15.04 -3.51
CA LEU A 27 -15.03 13.99 -4.49
C LEU A 27 -15.25 12.59 -3.92
N LEU A 28 -14.89 12.36 -2.67
CA LEU A 28 -15.16 11.09 -1.99
C LEU A 28 -16.66 10.78 -1.91
N THR A 29 -17.51 11.80 -1.74
CA THR A 29 -18.97 11.60 -1.78
C THR A 29 -19.48 11.26 -3.18
N GLN A 30 -18.84 11.75 -4.24
CA GLN A 30 -19.23 11.44 -5.62
C GLN A 30 -19.00 9.97 -6.02
N ILE A 31 -18.15 9.25 -5.29
CA ILE A 31 -17.94 7.80 -5.47
C ILE A 31 -19.22 7.01 -5.22
N LEU A 32 -20.11 7.53 -4.40
CA LEU A 32 -21.42 6.96 -4.06
C LEU A 32 -22.57 7.53 -4.92
N ASP A 33 -22.28 8.32 -5.97
CA ASP A 33 -23.32 8.87 -6.85
C ASP A 33 -24.06 7.74 -7.60
N HIS A 34 -25.34 7.99 -7.92
CA HIS A 34 -26.14 7.01 -8.66
C HIS A 34 -25.72 6.82 -10.13
N HIS A 35 -24.97 7.75 -10.67
CA HIS A 35 -24.47 7.69 -12.04
C HIS A 35 -23.04 7.13 -12.11
N VAL A 36 -22.89 5.98 -12.74
CA VAL A 36 -21.60 5.28 -12.89
C VAL A 36 -20.51 6.19 -13.49
N SER A 37 -20.84 7.01 -14.48
CA SER A 37 -19.87 7.94 -15.08
C SER A 37 -19.34 9.01 -14.11
N VAL A 38 -20.11 9.37 -13.07
CA VAL A 38 -19.67 10.29 -12.01
C VAL A 38 -18.75 9.54 -11.04
N GLN A 39 -19.14 8.33 -10.65
CA GLN A 39 -18.33 7.46 -9.78
C GLN A 39 -16.95 7.20 -10.40
N GLU A 40 -16.92 6.69 -11.63
CA GLU A 40 -15.68 6.34 -12.34
C GLU A 40 -14.78 7.57 -12.52
N PHE A 41 -15.36 8.70 -12.88
CA PHE A 41 -14.60 9.94 -13.02
C PHE A 41 -14.01 10.38 -11.67
N ALA A 42 -14.79 10.36 -10.59
CA ALA A 42 -14.32 10.75 -9.25
C ALA A 42 -13.19 9.82 -8.76
N ILE A 43 -13.34 8.49 -8.94
CA ILE A 43 -12.32 7.51 -8.59
C ILE A 43 -11.04 7.79 -9.37
N HIS A 44 -11.14 7.93 -10.70
CA HIS A 44 -9.98 8.19 -11.55
C HIS A 44 -9.24 9.48 -11.16
N GLN A 45 -9.96 10.56 -10.87
CA GLN A 45 -9.34 11.82 -10.46
C GLN A 45 -8.65 11.72 -9.10
N LEU A 46 -9.28 11.04 -8.14
CA LEU A 46 -8.66 10.79 -6.85
C LEU A 46 -7.41 9.90 -6.98
N GLU A 47 -7.43 8.86 -7.82
CA GLU A 47 -6.26 8.03 -8.10
C GLU A 47 -5.09 8.85 -8.66
N GLN A 48 -5.37 9.73 -9.60
CA GLN A 48 -4.33 10.60 -10.16
C GLN A 48 -3.78 11.58 -9.10
N ALA A 49 -4.66 12.20 -8.32
CA ALA A 49 -4.28 13.14 -7.28
C ALA A 49 -3.50 12.47 -6.14
N CYS A 50 -3.92 11.28 -5.70
CA CYS A 50 -3.28 10.52 -4.62
C CYS A 50 -1.94 9.85 -5.01
N ARG A 51 -1.43 10.07 -6.21
CA ARG A 51 -0.02 9.81 -6.53
C ARG A 51 0.92 10.74 -5.78
N ASP A 52 0.42 11.92 -5.43
CA ASP A 52 1.10 12.82 -4.50
C ASP A 52 0.86 12.36 -3.05
N PRO A 53 1.92 12.16 -2.24
CA PRO A 53 1.80 11.66 -0.88
C PRO A 53 0.99 12.57 0.05
N VAL A 54 1.06 13.89 -0.14
CA VAL A 54 0.33 14.87 0.69
C VAL A 54 -1.16 14.79 0.40
N MET A 55 -1.53 14.67 -0.88
CA MET A 55 -2.91 14.46 -1.30
C MET A 55 -3.45 13.11 -0.82
N ALA A 56 -2.65 12.05 -0.92
CA ALA A 56 -3.02 10.73 -0.41
C ALA A 56 -3.31 10.77 1.09
N GLN A 57 -2.47 11.42 1.88
CA GLN A 57 -2.70 11.62 3.31
C GLN A 57 -3.97 12.43 3.57
N CYS A 58 -4.17 13.52 2.85
CA CYS A 58 -5.39 14.33 2.95
C CYS A 58 -6.63 13.48 2.68
N ALA A 59 -6.64 12.68 1.60
CA ALA A 59 -7.77 11.83 1.25
C ALA A 59 -8.07 10.78 2.33
N MET A 60 -7.05 10.15 2.90
CA MET A 60 -7.23 9.17 3.98
C MET A 60 -7.78 9.82 5.26
N GLN A 61 -7.36 11.03 5.58
CA GLN A 61 -7.88 11.78 6.73
C GLN A 61 -9.36 12.14 6.59
N GLN A 62 -9.86 12.34 5.36
CA GLN A 62 -11.29 12.58 5.11
C GLN A 62 -12.16 11.32 5.29
N GLY A 63 -11.57 10.15 5.48
CA GLY A 63 -12.27 8.89 5.70
C GLY A 63 -12.95 8.38 4.43
N PRO A 64 -12.21 7.81 3.48
CA PRO A 64 -12.76 7.26 2.25
C PRO A 64 -13.84 6.20 2.56
N PRO A 65 -14.92 6.14 1.77
CA PRO A 65 -15.97 5.15 1.98
C PRO A 65 -15.43 3.73 1.76
N ILE A 66 -15.97 2.78 2.53
CA ILE A 66 -15.55 1.37 2.49
C ILE A 66 -15.70 0.75 1.09
N GLU A 67 -16.67 1.22 0.31
CA GLU A 67 -16.91 0.82 -1.06
C GLU A 67 -15.72 1.15 -1.97
N LEU A 68 -15.05 2.28 -1.74
CA LEU A 68 -13.83 2.64 -2.45
C LEU A 68 -12.69 1.70 -2.08
N LEU A 69 -12.48 1.45 -0.78
CA LEU A 69 -11.44 0.55 -0.28
C LEU A 69 -11.66 -0.88 -0.81
N ALA A 70 -12.91 -1.32 -0.94
CA ALA A 70 -13.26 -2.64 -1.46
C ALA A 70 -13.00 -2.81 -2.97
N ARG A 71 -13.13 -1.74 -3.75
CA ARG A 71 -13.08 -1.79 -5.22
C ARG A 71 -11.75 -1.34 -5.81
N ASN A 72 -10.95 -0.63 -5.03
CA ASN A 72 -9.76 0.02 -5.54
C ASN A 72 -8.53 -0.32 -4.70
N THR A 73 -7.61 -1.08 -5.29
CA THR A 73 -6.41 -1.58 -4.61
C THR A 73 -5.51 -0.44 -4.10
N LEU A 74 -5.37 0.66 -4.84
CA LEU A 74 -4.56 1.79 -4.40
C LEU A 74 -5.10 2.36 -3.08
N PHE A 75 -6.41 2.65 -3.02
CA PHE A 75 -7.04 3.20 -1.81
C PHE A 75 -7.07 2.18 -0.67
N ALA A 76 -7.24 0.89 -0.97
CA ALA A 76 -7.09 -0.16 0.03
C ALA A 76 -5.70 -0.12 0.66
N LEU A 77 -4.64 -0.08 -0.15
CA LEU A 77 -3.27 -0.03 0.35
C LEU A 77 -2.97 1.27 1.11
N LEU A 78 -3.43 2.43 0.61
CA LEU A 78 -3.27 3.70 1.32
C LEU A 78 -4.00 3.69 2.68
N GLY A 79 -5.19 3.09 2.74
CA GLY A 79 -5.97 2.95 3.97
C GLY A 79 -5.26 2.14 5.05
N LEU A 80 -4.40 1.17 4.67
CA LEU A 80 -3.64 0.38 5.64
C LEU A 80 -2.59 1.18 6.41
N ALA A 81 -2.16 2.32 5.89
CA ALA A 81 -1.20 3.20 6.54
C ALA A 81 -1.76 3.94 7.76
N GLU A 82 -3.08 3.93 7.93
CA GLU A 82 -3.81 4.64 8.98
C GLU A 82 -4.62 3.64 9.82
N GLU A 83 -4.56 3.74 11.16
CA GLU A 83 -5.28 2.83 12.05
C GLU A 83 -6.79 2.80 11.79
N ARG A 84 -7.36 3.94 11.43
CA ARG A 84 -8.79 4.07 11.10
C ARG A 84 -9.17 3.28 9.86
N GLY A 85 -8.38 3.41 8.79
CA GLY A 85 -8.60 2.68 7.54
C GLY A 85 -8.37 1.17 7.71
N LEU A 86 -7.29 0.78 8.40
CA LEU A 86 -7.00 -0.61 8.77
C LEU A 86 -8.17 -1.23 9.55
N THR A 87 -8.67 -0.52 10.57
CA THR A 87 -9.81 -0.98 11.39
C THR A 87 -11.07 -1.15 10.56
N ALA A 88 -11.39 -0.19 9.69
CA ALA A 88 -12.56 -0.26 8.81
C ALA A 88 -12.47 -1.47 7.86
N MET A 89 -11.31 -1.70 7.24
CA MET A 89 -11.09 -2.85 6.36
C MET A 89 -11.15 -4.20 7.11
N GLN A 90 -10.65 -4.24 8.35
CA GLN A 90 -10.72 -5.42 9.21
C GLN A 90 -12.17 -5.76 9.57
N HIS A 91 -12.97 -4.79 10.01
CA HIS A 91 -14.39 -4.96 10.30
C HIS A 91 -15.23 -5.35 9.08
N ALA A 92 -14.87 -4.85 7.91
CA ALA A 92 -15.54 -5.21 6.64
C ALA A 92 -15.08 -6.56 6.05
N GLY A 93 -14.14 -7.25 6.68
CA GLY A 93 -13.60 -8.53 6.20
C GLY A 93 -12.77 -8.42 4.92
N LEU A 94 -12.28 -7.24 4.56
CA LEU A 94 -11.52 -7.00 3.31
C LEU A 94 -10.03 -7.31 3.45
N LEU A 95 -9.51 -7.24 4.66
CA LEU A 95 -8.07 -7.31 4.93
C LEU A 95 -7.49 -8.70 4.61
N GLY A 96 -8.17 -9.77 5.04
CA GLY A 96 -7.74 -11.14 4.77
C GLY A 96 -7.65 -11.49 3.28
N PRO A 97 -8.72 -11.27 2.48
CA PRO A 97 -8.67 -11.48 1.04
C PRO A 97 -7.58 -10.65 0.34
N LEU A 98 -7.38 -9.38 0.72
CA LEU A 98 -6.33 -8.54 0.17
C LEU A 98 -4.94 -9.12 0.46
N ALA A 99 -4.68 -9.53 1.71
CA ALA A 99 -3.41 -10.12 2.11
C ALA A 99 -3.13 -11.45 1.37
N GLN A 100 -4.15 -12.31 1.19
CA GLN A 100 -4.03 -13.55 0.44
C GLN A 100 -3.68 -13.33 -1.02
N VAL A 101 -4.37 -12.41 -1.70
CA VAL A 101 -4.08 -12.07 -3.10
C VAL A 101 -2.67 -11.48 -3.23
N TRP A 102 -2.28 -10.62 -2.28
CA TRP A 102 -0.95 -10.04 -2.25
C TRP A 102 0.13 -11.10 -2.12
N TYR A 103 0.02 -11.97 -1.13
CA TYR A 103 0.97 -13.07 -0.91
C TYR A 103 1.06 -14.02 -2.10
N ALA A 104 -0.07 -14.41 -2.68
CA ALA A 104 -0.13 -15.40 -3.76
C ALA A 104 0.44 -14.89 -5.09
N ARG A 105 0.31 -13.60 -5.41
CA ARG A 105 0.62 -13.05 -6.73
C ARG A 105 1.33 -11.71 -6.73
N GLU A 106 0.78 -10.74 -5.99
CA GLU A 106 1.18 -9.34 -6.13
C GLU A 106 2.56 -9.08 -5.54
N HIS A 107 2.94 -9.81 -4.52
CA HIS A 107 4.24 -9.71 -3.87
C HIS A 107 5.42 -9.90 -4.85
N ILE A 108 5.39 -10.95 -5.68
CA ILE A 108 6.40 -11.19 -6.72
C ILE A 108 6.20 -10.26 -7.91
N ALA A 109 4.95 -10.06 -8.36
CA ALA A 109 4.63 -9.18 -9.48
C ALA A 109 5.00 -7.71 -9.20
N TYR A 110 4.96 -7.26 -7.95
CA TYR A 110 5.40 -5.94 -7.55
C TYR A 110 6.88 -5.70 -7.90
N VAL A 111 7.74 -6.64 -7.55
CA VAL A 111 9.19 -6.56 -7.83
C VAL A 111 9.45 -6.51 -9.32
N ALA A 112 8.80 -7.39 -10.09
CA ALA A 112 8.95 -7.42 -11.54
C ALA A 112 8.52 -6.07 -12.19
N ARG A 113 7.43 -5.46 -11.71
CA ARG A 113 7.00 -4.13 -12.16
C ARG A 113 7.99 -3.04 -11.77
N ALA A 114 8.51 -3.07 -10.55
CA ALA A 114 9.49 -2.11 -10.07
C ALA A 114 10.80 -2.16 -10.87
N GLU A 115 11.29 -3.36 -11.18
CA GLU A 115 12.49 -3.56 -11.99
C GLU A 115 12.30 -3.18 -13.47
N ALA A 116 11.14 -3.50 -14.07
CA ALA A 116 10.85 -3.22 -15.48
C ALA A 116 10.61 -1.75 -15.78
N SER A 117 10.14 -0.99 -14.79
CA SER A 117 9.59 0.34 -15.07
C SER A 117 10.63 1.44 -15.12
N LEU A 118 11.87 1.25 -14.71
CA LEU A 118 12.84 2.35 -14.50
C LEU A 118 12.20 3.53 -13.73
N MET A 119 11.10 3.26 -13.05
CA MET A 119 10.32 4.27 -12.33
C MET A 119 11.15 4.85 -11.20
N LYS A 120 10.97 6.14 -10.96
CA LYS A 120 11.50 6.73 -9.74
C LYS A 120 10.84 6.06 -8.53
N PRO A 121 11.55 5.88 -7.42
CA PRO A 121 10.96 5.28 -6.20
C PRO A 121 9.64 5.95 -5.75
N SER A 122 9.48 7.24 -6.02
CA SER A 122 8.26 8.02 -5.74
C SER A 122 7.06 7.66 -6.63
N GLU A 123 7.27 6.96 -7.73
CA GLU A 123 6.22 6.57 -8.68
C GLU A 123 5.74 5.13 -8.47
N LEU A 124 6.41 4.38 -7.58
CA LEU A 124 6.01 3.01 -7.25
C LEU A 124 4.70 3.01 -6.44
N PRO A 125 3.78 2.08 -6.75
CA PRO A 125 2.56 1.94 -5.96
C PRO A 125 2.89 1.56 -4.51
N PRO A 126 2.00 1.88 -3.55
CA PRO A 126 2.18 1.47 -2.16
C PRO A 126 2.37 -0.04 -2.02
N HIS A 127 3.28 -0.45 -1.13
CA HIS A 127 3.54 -1.87 -0.85
C HIS A 127 2.73 -2.31 0.37
N LEU A 128 1.95 -3.41 0.29
CA LEU A 128 1.05 -3.86 1.34
C LEU A 128 1.74 -3.94 2.72
N TYR A 129 2.83 -4.67 2.80
CA TYR A 129 3.54 -4.88 4.07
C TYR A 129 4.18 -3.59 4.60
N GLY A 130 4.64 -2.71 3.70
CA GLY A 130 5.14 -1.40 4.09
C GLY A 130 4.03 -0.49 4.64
N GLN A 131 2.82 -0.55 4.08
CA GLN A 131 1.69 0.22 4.62
C GLN A 131 1.24 -0.31 5.99
N LEU A 132 1.16 -1.64 6.16
CA LEU A 132 0.87 -2.26 7.47
C LEU A 132 1.90 -1.86 8.51
N ALA A 133 3.18 -1.83 8.17
CA ALA A 133 4.27 -1.51 9.10
C ALA A 133 4.25 -0.06 9.62
N ARG A 134 3.42 0.82 9.07
CA ARG A 134 3.35 2.24 9.50
C ARG A 134 2.65 2.46 10.83
N THR A 135 1.87 1.48 11.30
CA THR A 135 1.13 1.59 12.56
C THR A 135 1.37 0.38 13.46
N PRO A 136 1.32 0.53 14.79
CA PRO A 136 1.45 -0.60 15.72
C PRO A 136 0.42 -1.71 15.46
N LYS A 137 -0.82 -1.32 15.15
CA LYS A 137 -1.90 -2.27 14.83
C LYS A 137 -1.64 -3.03 13.53
N GLY A 138 -1.12 -2.35 12.51
CA GLY A 138 -0.72 -2.97 11.26
C GLY A 138 0.46 -3.92 11.43
N CYS A 139 1.44 -3.56 12.29
CA CYS A 139 2.54 -4.45 12.67
C CYS A 139 2.04 -5.72 13.36
N ALA A 140 1.09 -5.62 14.29
CA ALA A 140 0.48 -6.79 14.92
C ALA A 140 -0.16 -7.71 13.88
N TYR A 141 -0.93 -7.13 12.94
CA TYR A 141 -1.52 -7.91 11.85
C TYR A 141 -0.47 -8.52 10.90
N LEU A 142 0.61 -7.80 10.60
CA LEU A 142 1.74 -8.33 9.82
C LEU A 142 2.35 -9.58 10.47
N VAL A 143 2.51 -9.60 11.77
CA VAL A 143 2.97 -10.77 12.55
C VAL A 143 1.94 -11.91 12.46
N GLU A 144 0.64 -11.61 12.59
CA GLU A 144 -0.44 -12.60 12.45
C GLU A 144 -0.48 -13.28 11.07
N LEU A 145 -0.06 -12.59 10.00
CA LEU A 145 0.06 -13.17 8.66
C LEU A 145 1.09 -14.29 8.55
N ASN A 146 1.99 -14.40 9.53
CA ASN A 146 3.02 -15.45 9.63
C ASN A 146 3.91 -15.60 8.38
N VAL A 147 4.17 -14.52 7.66
CA VAL A 147 5.02 -14.50 6.45
C VAL A 147 6.51 -14.26 6.78
N LEU A 148 6.80 -13.66 7.93
CA LEU A 148 8.15 -13.27 8.34
C LEU A 148 9.10 -14.46 8.52
N PRO A 149 8.69 -15.60 9.13
CA PRO A 149 9.54 -16.78 9.22
C PRO A 149 9.95 -17.35 7.86
N GLU A 150 9.02 -17.38 6.90
CA GLU A 150 9.33 -17.84 5.54
C GLU A 150 10.39 -16.94 4.87
N TRP A 151 10.26 -15.63 5.02
CA TRP A 151 11.26 -14.70 4.45
C TRP A 151 12.60 -14.84 5.14
N HIS A 152 12.62 -15.06 6.45
CA HIS A 152 13.86 -15.34 7.17
C HIS A 152 14.57 -16.56 6.58
N ASP A 153 13.84 -17.67 6.41
CA ASP A 153 14.40 -18.90 5.83
C ASP A 153 14.91 -18.67 4.41
N VAL A 154 14.13 -18.00 3.57
CA VAL A 154 14.51 -17.68 2.18
C VAL A 154 15.77 -16.83 2.13
N LEU A 155 15.88 -15.81 2.98
CA LEU A 155 17.01 -14.89 2.99
C LEU A 155 18.28 -15.51 3.60
N VAL A 156 18.15 -16.30 4.67
CA VAL A 156 19.31 -16.91 5.34
C VAL A 156 19.82 -18.13 4.58
N SER A 157 18.91 -18.99 4.10
CA SER A 157 19.29 -20.26 3.48
C SER A 157 19.63 -20.15 1.98
N HIS A 158 19.06 -19.19 1.29
CA HIS A 158 19.05 -19.16 -0.18
C HIS A 158 19.54 -17.85 -0.83
N ALA A 159 19.94 -16.85 -0.04
CA ALA A 159 20.37 -15.55 -0.59
C ALA A 159 21.53 -15.66 -1.60
N CYS A 160 22.35 -16.71 -1.52
CA CYS A 160 23.51 -16.96 -2.39
C CYS A 160 23.26 -18.05 -3.46
N GLU A 161 22.08 -18.70 -3.46
CA GLU A 161 21.77 -19.79 -4.40
C GLU A 161 21.05 -19.24 -5.65
N ALA A 162 21.82 -18.74 -6.62
CA ALA A 162 21.30 -18.02 -7.78
C ALA A 162 20.87 -18.92 -8.97
N TYR A 163 20.66 -20.22 -8.77
CA TYR A 163 20.41 -21.15 -9.89
C TYR A 163 18.95 -21.37 -10.27
N ASP A 164 18.02 -21.09 -9.35
CA ASP A 164 16.58 -21.22 -9.60
C ASP A 164 15.93 -19.84 -9.73
N ILE A 165 15.36 -19.57 -10.92
CA ILE A 165 14.67 -18.29 -11.21
C ILE A 165 13.52 -18.03 -10.24
N SER A 166 12.79 -19.08 -9.83
CA SER A 166 11.67 -18.93 -8.89
C SER A 166 12.16 -18.55 -7.49
N LEU A 167 13.29 -19.13 -7.08
CA LEU A 167 13.92 -18.82 -5.81
C LEU A 167 14.50 -17.40 -5.79
N VAL A 168 15.16 -16.99 -6.88
CA VAL A 168 15.63 -15.59 -7.03
C VAL A 168 14.49 -14.59 -6.94
N ALA A 169 13.34 -14.88 -7.56
CA ALA A 169 12.17 -14.01 -7.47
C ALA A 169 11.64 -13.91 -6.03
N ARG A 170 11.63 -15.02 -5.27
CA ARG A 170 11.22 -15.04 -3.86
C ARG A 170 12.19 -14.28 -2.96
N VAL A 171 13.50 -14.47 -3.15
CA VAL A 171 14.55 -13.72 -2.43
C VAL A 171 14.38 -12.21 -2.66
N LYS A 172 14.25 -11.78 -3.92
CA LYS A 172 14.02 -10.38 -4.27
C LYS A 172 12.74 -9.85 -3.61
N ALA A 173 11.64 -10.58 -3.68
CA ALA A 173 10.38 -10.17 -3.09
C ALA A 173 10.48 -10.02 -1.56
N ALA A 174 11.15 -10.94 -0.88
CA ALA A 174 11.42 -10.84 0.57
C ALA A 174 12.30 -9.61 0.90
N LEU A 175 13.35 -9.34 0.11
CA LEU A 175 14.19 -8.15 0.29
C LEU A 175 13.41 -6.85 0.11
N TRP A 176 12.57 -6.76 -0.93
CA TRP A 176 11.70 -5.61 -1.15
C TRP A 176 10.70 -5.42 0.00
N ALA A 177 10.08 -6.51 0.48
CA ALA A 177 9.18 -6.47 1.62
C ALA A 177 9.89 -5.96 2.88
N CYS A 178 11.07 -6.51 3.22
CA CYS A 178 11.88 -6.05 4.33
C CYS A 178 12.27 -4.57 4.20
N GLY A 179 12.64 -4.11 3.00
CA GLY A 179 12.95 -2.71 2.75
C GLY A 179 11.75 -1.78 3.00
N HIS A 180 10.57 -2.16 2.51
CA HIS A 180 9.35 -1.38 2.75
C HIS A 180 8.89 -1.40 4.22
N ILE A 181 9.01 -2.53 4.92
CA ILE A 181 8.71 -2.65 6.34
C ILE A 181 9.69 -1.79 7.14
N GLY A 182 10.99 -1.91 6.87
CA GLY A 182 12.06 -1.17 7.54
C GLY A 182 12.05 0.35 7.29
N ALA A 183 11.22 0.84 6.36
CA ALA A 183 11.02 2.27 6.15
C ALA A 183 10.24 2.96 7.28
N SER A 184 9.71 2.21 8.26
CA SER A 184 9.02 2.73 9.44
C SER A 184 9.68 2.26 10.73
N ASN A 185 9.63 3.06 11.81
CA ASN A 185 10.19 2.68 13.10
C ASN A 185 9.56 1.40 13.66
N HIS A 186 8.22 1.29 13.59
CA HIS A 186 7.50 0.10 14.04
C HIS A 186 7.89 -1.14 13.23
N GLY A 187 8.12 -0.97 11.93
CA GLY A 187 8.55 -2.06 11.06
C GLY A 187 9.97 -2.53 11.35
N VAL A 188 10.89 -1.62 11.70
CA VAL A 188 12.25 -1.98 12.14
C VAL A 188 12.19 -2.88 13.38
N ASP A 189 11.36 -2.54 14.36
CA ASP A 189 11.18 -3.35 15.57
C ASP A 189 10.65 -4.76 15.26
N VAL A 190 9.70 -4.87 14.31
CA VAL A 190 9.18 -6.15 13.82
C VAL A 190 10.27 -6.98 13.15
N LEU A 191 11.04 -6.39 12.23
CA LEU A 191 12.13 -7.10 11.56
C LEU A 191 13.21 -7.55 12.53
N ALA A 192 13.56 -6.71 13.52
CA ALA A 192 14.53 -7.04 14.56
C ALA A 192 14.08 -8.22 15.40
N SER A 193 12.83 -8.19 15.87
CA SER A 193 12.27 -9.25 16.73
C SER A 193 12.15 -10.62 16.05
N HIS A 194 12.11 -10.64 14.71
CA HIS A 194 12.07 -11.87 13.90
C HIS A 194 13.44 -12.26 13.30
N GLY A 195 14.52 -11.60 13.72
CA GLY A 195 15.88 -11.94 13.29
C GLY A 195 16.23 -11.53 11.86
N LEU A 196 15.32 -10.89 11.12
CA LEU A 196 15.49 -10.52 9.73
C LEU A 196 16.61 -9.48 9.53
N LEU A 197 16.81 -8.56 10.47
CA LEU A 197 17.92 -7.60 10.40
C LEU A 197 19.27 -8.29 10.57
N ASN A 198 19.37 -9.27 11.46
CA ASN A 198 20.61 -10.04 11.66
C ASN A 198 20.94 -10.89 10.42
N GLY A 199 19.93 -11.49 9.79
CA GLY A 199 20.08 -12.23 8.54
C GLY A 199 20.58 -11.36 7.37
N LEU A 200 20.08 -10.11 7.29
CA LEU A 200 20.46 -9.16 6.22
C LEU A 200 21.85 -8.55 6.42
N PHE A 201 22.27 -8.28 7.66
CA PHE A 201 23.52 -7.59 7.97
C PHE A 201 24.60 -8.49 8.57
N GLY A 202 24.23 -9.67 9.09
CA GLY A 202 25.15 -10.63 9.75
C GLY A 202 25.93 -11.52 8.78
N ALA A 203 25.59 -11.56 7.51
CA ALA A 203 26.33 -12.30 6.47
C ALA A 203 27.65 -11.62 6.05
N SER A 204 28.09 -10.59 6.77
CA SER A 204 29.28 -9.78 6.49
C SER A 204 30.46 -10.07 7.43
N GLN A 205 30.47 -11.22 8.16
CA GLN A 205 31.62 -11.65 8.98
C GLN A 205 32.29 -12.89 8.42
#